data_af29063cc6a3f82077ff38855da22ff2
#
_entry.id   af29063cc6a3f82077ff38855da22ff2
#
_cell.length_a   1.000
_cell.length_b   1.000
_cell.length_c   1.000
_cell.angle_alpha   90.00
_cell.angle_beta   90.00
_cell.angle_gamma   90.00
#
_symmetry.space_group_name_H-M   'P 1'
#
loop_
_entity.id
_entity.type
_entity.pdbx_description
1 polymer ?
#
loop_
_entity_poly.entity_id
_entity_poly.type
_entity_poly.pdbx_seq_one_letter_code
_entity_poly.pdbx_strand_id
1 'polypeptide(L)'
;MTDFVGIVLQPGPAIAAREQQDAAGVVHRYSEVLLGEAMQGGPVMLSWPDVAAADALAARGSNVVIHEFAHKIDMRNGPADGCPPLPAGFMGAQSARQARQRWHAVWQPAYERFCDALAMAERFGAPMPWLDAYAAHSPPEFFAVACEAHFSAPERFAQAHPDLAATLKAAFGQP
;
A
#
# COMPACT_ATOMS: atom_id res chain seq x y z
N MET A 1 -7.55 -5.39 -18.64
CA MET A 1 -7.95 -5.64 -17.22
C MET A 1 -9.07 -6.66 -17.23
N THR A 2 -8.74 -7.95 -17.29
CA THR A 2 -9.72 -9.05 -17.38
C THR A 2 -10.16 -9.55 -16.00
N ASP A 3 -9.56 -9.05 -14.94
CA ASP A 3 -9.71 -9.48 -13.54
C ASP A 3 -10.36 -8.41 -12.63
N PHE A 4 -10.72 -7.25 -13.19
CA PHE A 4 -11.45 -6.22 -12.46
C PHE A 4 -12.97 -6.45 -12.56
N VAL A 5 -13.59 -6.78 -11.43
CA VAL A 5 -15.03 -7.13 -11.35
C VAL A 5 -15.90 -5.88 -11.20
N GLY A 6 -15.46 -4.88 -10.44
CA GLY A 6 -16.21 -3.65 -10.23
C GLY A 6 -15.85 -2.95 -8.92
N ILE A 7 -16.52 -1.84 -8.66
CA ILE A 7 -16.45 -1.09 -7.40
C ILE A 7 -17.79 -1.20 -6.69
N VAL A 8 -17.77 -1.47 -5.39
CA VAL A 8 -18.94 -1.45 -4.52
C VAL A 8 -18.77 -0.28 -3.55
N LEU A 9 -19.67 0.70 -3.65
CA LEU A 9 -19.74 1.81 -2.70
C LEU A 9 -20.74 1.48 -1.59
N GLN A 10 -20.29 1.61 -0.35
CA GLN A 10 -21.11 1.42 0.84
C GLN A 10 -21.40 2.77 1.53
N PRO A 11 -22.56 2.93 2.19
CA PRO A 11 -22.91 4.18 2.86
C PRO A 11 -22.07 4.49 4.10
N GLY A 12 -21.24 3.55 4.57
CA GLY A 12 -20.35 3.68 5.71
C GLY A 12 -19.28 2.60 5.72
N PRO A 13 -18.36 2.63 6.70
CA PRO A 13 -17.30 1.63 6.80
C PRO A 13 -17.89 0.23 7.02
N ALA A 14 -17.29 -0.76 6.39
CA ALA A 14 -17.64 -2.16 6.60
C ALA A 14 -16.94 -2.69 7.87
N ILE A 15 -17.62 -3.60 8.57
CA ILE A 15 -17.01 -4.35 9.67
C ILE A 15 -16.74 -5.76 9.16
N ALA A 16 -15.47 -6.11 9.01
CA ALA A 16 -15.06 -7.47 8.64
C ALA A 16 -14.68 -8.27 9.88
N ALA A 17 -15.22 -9.49 10.00
CA ALA A 17 -14.72 -10.46 10.94
C ALA A 17 -13.44 -11.07 10.39
N ARG A 18 -12.37 -11.01 11.15
CA ARG A 18 -11.06 -11.57 10.79
C ARG A 18 -10.71 -12.74 11.69
N GLU A 19 -10.13 -13.76 11.11
CA GLU A 19 -9.50 -14.85 11.83
C GLU A 19 -8.02 -14.89 11.44
N GLN A 20 -7.14 -14.80 12.42
CA GLN A 20 -5.71 -14.92 12.23
C GLN A 20 -5.17 -16.02 13.12
N GLN A 21 -4.41 -16.94 12.54
CA GLN A 21 -3.73 -17.99 13.28
C GLN A 21 -2.27 -17.55 13.49
N ASP A 22 -1.82 -17.54 14.74
CA ASP A 22 -0.44 -17.25 15.08
C ASP A 22 0.49 -18.46 14.85
N ALA A 23 1.79 -18.25 15.00
CA ALA A 23 2.80 -19.30 14.84
C ALA A 23 2.64 -20.48 15.84
N ALA A 24 1.91 -20.28 16.94
CA ALA A 24 1.60 -21.31 17.94
C ALA A 24 0.29 -22.06 17.61
N GLY A 25 -0.38 -21.70 16.50
CA GLY A 25 -1.64 -22.33 16.08
C GLY A 25 -2.89 -21.78 16.76
N VAL A 26 -2.78 -20.71 17.55
CA VAL A 26 -3.92 -20.07 18.21
C VAL A 26 -4.67 -19.19 17.23
N VAL A 27 -6.00 -19.40 17.13
CA VAL A 27 -6.86 -18.61 16.27
C VAL A 27 -7.36 -17.39 17.03
N HIS A 28 -6.98 -16.22 16.57
CA HIS A 28 -7.45 -14.92 17.04
C HIS A 28 -8.61 -14.47 16.16
N ARG A 29 -9.76 -14.15 16.78
CA ARG A 29 -10.92 -13.57 16.10
C ARG A 29 -11.09 -12.15 16.54
N TYR A 30 -11.12 -11.23 15.57
CA TYR A 30 -11.35 -9.81 15.84
C TYR A 30 -12.21 -9.19 14.74
N SER A 31 -12.79 -8.04 15.05
CA SER A 31 -13.53 -7.24 14.06
C SER A 31 -12.68 -6.06 13.64
N GLU A 32 -12.52 -5.88 12.35
CA GLU A 32 -11.78 -4.77 11.76
C GLU A 32 -12.74 -3.83 11.04
N VAL A 33 -12.59 -2.54 11.26
CA VAL A 33 -13.33 -1.51 10.53
C VAL A 33 -12.60 -1.25 9.22
N LEU A 34 -13.25 -1.56 8.10
CA LEU A 34 -12.69 -1.37 6.77
C LEU A 34 -13.23 -0.07 6.16
N LEU A 35 -12.34 0.85 5.83
CA LEU A 35 -12.62 2.04 5.03
C LEU A 35 -12.72 1.68 3.54
N GLY A 36 -11.99 0.63 3.14
CA GLY A 36 -12.00 -0.03 1.85
C GLY A 36 -11.55 -1.49 1.97
N GLU A 37 -11.71 -2.27 0.93
CA GLU A 37 -11.15 -3.62 0.80
C GLU A 37 -11.05 -4.02 -0.67
N ALA A 38 -9.84 -4.34 -1.11
CA ALA A 38 -9.59 -4.95 -2.40
C ALA A 38 -9.55 -6.47 -2.28
N MET A 39 -10.51 -7.14 -2.90
CA MET A 39 -10.59 -8.62 -2.86
C MET A 39 -9.88 -9.22 -4.05
N GLN A 40 -9.05 -10.24 -3.83
CA GLN A 40 -8.44 -11.01 -4.92
C GLN A 40 -9.53 -11.67 -5.79
N GLY A 41 -9.55 -11.38 -7.11
CA GLY A 41 -10.58 -11.87 -8.01
C GLY A 41 -12.00 -11.28 -7.78
N GLY A 42 -12.17 -10.35 -6.83
CA GLY A 42 -13.43 -9.73 -6.47
C GLY A 42 -13.49 -8.22 -6.76
N PRO A 43 -14.53 -7.53 -6.28
CA PRO A 43 -14.65 -6.08 -6.39
C PRO A 43 -13.65 -5.35 -5.49
N VAL A 44 -13.54 -4.04 -5.71
CA VAL A 44 -13.01 -3.08 -4.72
C VAL A 44 -14.21 -2.53 -3.96
N MET A 45 -14.20 -2.69 -2.64
CA MET A 45 -15.21 -2.12 -1.74
C MET A 45 -14.69 -0.82 -1.15
N LEU A 46 -15.51 0.22 -1.13
CA LEU A 46 -15.14 1.54 -0.63
C LEU A 46 -16.28 2.10 0.23
N SER A 47 -15.93 2.76 1.31
CA SER A 47 -16.85 3.55 2.11
C SER A 47 -17.05 4.92 1.46
N TRP A 48 -18.32 5.34 1.22
CA TRP A 48 -18.60 6.63 0.61
C TRP A 48 -18.07 7.83 1.41
N PRO A 49 -18.17 7.90 2.74
CA PRO A 49 -17.59 8.98 3.52
C PRO A 49 -16.08 9.14 3.29
N ASP A 50 -15.33 8.03 3.17
CA ASP A 50 -13.89 8.06 2.97
C ASP A 50 -13.51 8.47 1.54
N VAL A 51 -14.29 8.02 0.55
CA VAL A 51 -14.16 8.50 -0.84
C VAL A 51 -14.41 10.00 -0.92
N ALA A 52 -15.48 10.49 -0.27
CA ALA A 52 -15.82 11.90 -0.25
C ALA A 52 -14.77 12.77 0.49
N ALA A 53 -14.06 12.19 1.46
CA ALA A 53 -12.98 12.87 2.19
C ALA A 53 -11.63 12.83 1.48
N ALA A 54 -11.47 12.00 0.43
CA ALA A 54 -10.18 11.74 -0.21
C ALA A 54 -9.45 13.00 -0.71
N ASP A 55 -10.18 13.95 -1.33
CA ASP A 55 -9.60 15.20 -1.81
C ASP A 55 -9.05 16.06 -0.67
N ALA A 56 -9.73 16.12 0.47
CA ALA A 56 -9.28 16.87 1.63
C ALA A 56 -8.04 16.24 2.30
N LEU A 57 -7.86 14.94 2.14
CA LEU A 57 -6.73 14.18 2.69
C LEU A 57 -5.54 14.09 1.72
N ALA A 58 -5.76 14.36 0.44
CA ALA A 58 -4.73 14.25 -0.61
C ALA A 58 -3.46 15.05 -0.30
N ALA A 59 -3.59 16.27 0.23
CA ALA A 59 -2.43 17.08 0.62
C ALA A 59 -1.59 16.46 1.76
N ARG A 60 -2.16 15.51 2.50
CA ARG A 60 -1.47 14.72 3.52
C ARG A 60 -0.87 13.43 2.96
N GLY A 61 -1.09 13.15 1.68
CA GLY A 61 -0.64 11.94 1.00
C GLY A 61 -1.52 10.73 1.28
N SER A 62 -2.79 10.92 1.68
CA SER A 62 -3.73 9.84 1.95
C SER A 62 -4.90 9.86 0.98
N ASN A 63 -5.26 8.69 0.44
CA ASN A 63 -6.38 8.50 -0.47
C ASN A 63 -6.80 7.03 -0.51
N VAL A 64 -7.91 6.69 0.17
CA VAL A 64 -8.40 5.31 0.28
C VAL A 64 -8.65 4.66 -1.09
N VAL A 65 -9.06 5.42 -2.09
CA VAL A 65 -9.30 4.87 -3.43
C VAL A 65 -7.99 4.38 -4.04
N ILE A 66 -6.93 5.21 -3.96
CA ILE A 66 -5.60 4.82 -4.45
C ILE A 66 -5.08 3.62 -3.67
N HIS A 67 -5.28 3.59 -2.35
CA HIS A 67 -4.90 2.49 -1.46
C HIS A 67 -5.45 1.15 -1.95
N GLU A 68 -6.76 1.07 -2.11
CA GLU A 68 -7.43 -0.16 -2.52
C GLU A 68 -7.06 -0.59 -3.95
N PHE A 69 -6.87 0.39 -4.85
CA PHE A 69 -6.39 0.07 -6.19
C PHE A 69 -4.93 -0.36 -6.22
N ALA A 70 -4.08 0.12 -5.31
CA ALA A 70 -2.71 -0.36 -5.16
C ALA A 70 -2.70 -1.85 -4.76
N HIS A 71 -3.51 -2.26 -3.78
CA HIS A 71 -3.70 -3.68 -3.45
C HIS A 71 -4.23 -4.48 -4.63
N LYS A 72 -5.19 -3.93 -5.38
CA LYS A 72 -5.74 -4.60 -6.57
C LYS A 72 -4.68 -4.82 -7.65
N ILE A 73 -3.75 -3.88 -7.80
CA ILE A 73 -2.63 -4.02 -8.74
C ILE A 73 -1.61 -5.04 -8.20
N ASP A 74 -1.28 -4.97 -6.90
CA ASP A 74 -0.35 -5.89 -6.25
C ASP A 74 -0.81 -7.35 -6.40
N MET A 75 -2.10 -7.60 -6.18
CA MET A 75 -2.70 -8.94 -6.29
C MET A 75 -2.78 -9.53 -7.71
N ARG A 76 -2.34 -8.82 -8.76
CA ARG A 76 -2.42 -9.33 -10.14
C ARG A 76 -1.42 -10.45 -10.46
N ASN A 77 -0.39 -10.64 -9.66
CA ASN A 77 0.62 -11.70 -9.83
C ASN A 77 0.64 -12.71 -8.68
N GLY A 78 -0.36 -12.68 -7.79
CA GLY A 78 -0.50 -13.57 -6.64
C GLY A 78 -1.16 -12.88 -5.45
N PRO A 79 -1.05 -13.41 -4.24
CA PRO A 79 -1.40 -12.68 -3.02
C PRO A 79 -0.61 -11.37 -2.92
N ALA A 80 -1.21 -10.35 -2.31
CA ALA A 80 -0.54 -9.08 -2.09
C ALA A 80 0.73 -9.29 -1.24
N ASP A 81 1.86 -8.81 -1.76
CA ASP A 81 3.17 -8.94 -1.09
C ASP A 81 4.00 -7.64 -1.15
N GLY A 82 3.40 -6.56 -1.65
CA GLY A 82 4.04 -5.25 -1.83
C GLY A 82 4.94 -5.18 -3.07
N CYS A 83 4.80 -6.13 -4.01
CA CYS A 83 5.54 -6.13 -5.26
C CYS A 83 4.59 -6.34 -6.46
N PRO A 84 4.06 -5.27 -7.05
CA PRO A 84 3.13 -5.36 -8.17
C PRO A 84 3.78 -5.99 -9.41
N PRO A 85 3.00 -6.40 -10.42
CA PRO A 85 3.54 -6.78 -11.70
C PRO A 85 4.42 -5.66 -12.28
N LEU A 86 5.69 -5.97 -12.50
CA LEU A 86 6.67 -4.99 -12.99
C LEU A 86 6.74 -5.06 -14.52
N PRO A 87 6.89 -3.91 -15.21
CA PRO A 87 6.99 -3.88 -16.67
C PRO A 87 8.27 -4.56 -17.17
N ALA A 88 8.23 -5.02 -18.42
CA ALA A 88 9.41 -5.54 -19.07
C ALA A 88 10.53 -4.49 -19.11
N GLY A 89 11.74 -4.90 -18.77
CA GLY A 89 12.88 -3.98 -18.68
C GLY A 89 12.89 -3.06 -17.45
N PHE A 90 12.01 -3.31 -16.43
CA PHE A 90 11.97 -2.52 -15.21
C PHE A 90 13.37 -2.23 -14.67
N MET A 91 13.72 -0.94 -14.58
CA MET A 91 15.04 -0.46 -14.15
C MET A 91 16.22 -1.19 -14.83
N GLY A 92 16.07 -1.60 -16.10
CA GLY A 92 17.09 -2.33 -16.86
C GLY A 92 17.15 -3.84 -16.57
N ALA A 93 16.13 -4.42 -15.93
CA ALA A 93 16.06 -5.87 -15.67
C ALA A 93 15.89 -6.67 -16.98
N GLN A 94 16.59 -7.80 -17.06
CA GLN A 94 16.56 -8.72 -18.23
C GLN A 94 15.50 -9.83 -18.04
N SER A 95 14.91 -9.95 -16.85
CA SER A 95 13.90 -10.96 -16.53
C SER A 95 12.98 -10.47 -15.41
N ALA A 96 11.78 -11.08 -15.30
CA ALA A 96 10.85 -10.81 -14.20
C ALA A 96 11.48 -11.08 -12.81
N ARG A 97 12.28 -12.14 -12.70
CA ARG A 97 13.04 -12.44 -11.46
C ARG A 97 13.99 -11.30 -11.09
N GLN A 98 14.73 -10.79 -12.07
CA GLN A 98 15.67 -9.68 -11.85
C GLN A 98 14.92 -8.37 -11.53
N ALA A 99 13.79 -8.11 -12.19
CA ALA A 99 12.93 -6.97 -11.86
C ALA A 99 12.47 -7.02 -10.40
N ARG A 100 11.96 -8.17 -9.95
CA ARG A 100 11.53 -8.38 -8.57
C ARG A 100 12.69 -8.24 -7.57
N GLN A 101 13.89 -8.74 -7.89
CA GLN A 101 15.07 -8.54 -7.05
C GLN A 101 15.43 -7.06 -6.90
N ARG A 102 15.37 -6.28 -7.99
CA ARG A 102 15.63 -4.83 -7.96
C ARG A 102 14.57 -4.08 -7.15
N TRP A 103 13.31 -4.48 -7.27
CA TRP A 103 12.22 -3.96 -6.44
C TRP A 103 12.52 -4.19 -4.96
N HIS A 104 12.71 -5.43 -4.55
CA HIS A 104 12.96 -5.77 -3.15
C HIS A 104 14.24 -5.13 -2.59
N ALA A 105 15.27 -4.94 -3.39
CA ALA A 105 16.50 -4.27 -2.96
C ALA A 105 16.27 -2.81 -2.51
N VAL A 106 15.22 -2.15 -3.01
CA VAL A 106 14.83 -0.80 -2.60
C VAL A 106 13.76 -0.83 -1.52
N TRP A 107 12.72 -1.63 -1.73
CA TRP A 107 11.50 -1.59 -0.91
C TRP A 107 11.68 -2.24 0.46
N GLN A 108 12.37 -3.37 0.55
CA GLN A 108 12.55 -4.06 1.83
C GLN A 108 13.33 -3.20 2.85
N PRO A 109 14.50 -2.62 2.53
CA PRO A 109 15.19 -1.75 3.47
C PRO A 109 14.43 -0.47 3.80
N ALA A 110 13.61 0.03 2.86
CA ALA A 110 12.79 1.22 3.10
C ALA A 110 11.68 0.92 4.11
N TYR A 111 11.01 -0.21 3.97
CA TYR A 111 10.00 -0.70 4.91
C TYR A 111 10.59 -0.89 6.32
N GLU A 112 11.72 -1.56 6.43
CA GLU A 112 12.40 -1.80 7.71
C GLU A 112 12.77 -0.47 8.40
N ARG A 113 13.38 0.47 7.65
CA ARG A 113 13.69 1.81 8.19
C ARG A 113 12.45 2.58 8.63
N PHE A 114 11.33 2.44 7.90
CA PHE A 114 10.06 3.06 8.28
C PHE A 114 9.52 2.49 9.58
N CYS A 115 9.50 1.16 9.75
CA CYS A 115 9.09 0.49 10.97
C CYS A 115 9.97 0.90 12.17
N ASP A 116 11.28 0.97 11.98
CA ASP A 116 12.22 1.41 13.02
C ASP A 116 11.97 2.87 13.41
N ALA A 117 11.79 3.77 12.44
CA ALA A 117 11.51 5.17 12.68
C ALA A 117 10.19 5.37 13.44
N LEU A 118 9.14 4.63 13.05
CA LEU A 118 7.85 4.66 13.75
C LEU A 118 8.00 4.17 15.20
N ALA A 119 8.69 3.05 15.42
CA ALA A 119 8.93 2.52 16.75
C ALA A 119 9.73 3.50 17.64
N MET A 120 10.71 4.21 17.06
CA MET A 120 11.45 5.25 17.76
C MET A 120 10.57 6.45 18.11
N ALA A 121 9.68 6.85 17.20
CA ALA A 121 8.73 7.95 17.47
C ALA A 121 7.77 7.59 18.59
N GLU A 122 7.17 6.41 18.56
CA GLU A 122 6.18 5.95 19.54
C GLU A 122 6.78 5.70 20.93
N ARG A 123 7.97 5.12 21.01
CA ARG A 123 8.59 4.72 22.28
C ARG A 123 9.45 5.79 22.89
N PHE A 124 10.07 6.64 22.10
CA PHE A 124 11.09 7.59 22.57
C PHE A 124 10.82 9.04 22.18
N GLY A 125 9.65 9.32 21.53
CA GLY A 125 9.27 10.68 21.16
C GLY A 125 10.11 11.27 20.03
N ALA A 126 10.72 10.43 19.18
CA ALA A 126 11.37 10.89 17.95
C ALA A 126 10.33 11.51 17.00
N PRO A 127 10.73 12.28 15.99
CA PRO A 127 9.82 12.81 15.00
C PRO A 127 9.04 11.69 14.29
N MET A 128 7.71 11.85 14.17
CA MET A 128 6.86 10.91 13.45
C MET A 128 7.23 10.88 11.97
N PRO A 129 7.32 9.69 11.35
CA PRO A 129 7.39 9.58 9.91
C PRO A 129 6.23 10.31 9.24
N TRP A 130 6.45 10.80 8.03
CA TRP A 130 5.39 11.51 7.30
C TRP A 130 4.33 10.57 6.71
N LEU A 131 4.72 9.38 6.26
CA LEU A 131 3.76 8.39 5.79
C LEU A 131 2.88 7.93 6.96
N ASP A 132 1.65 7.53 6.65
CA ASP A 132 0.72 7.01 7.63
C ASP A 132 1.32 5.80 8.37
N ALA A 133 1.13 5.75 9.69
CA ALA A 133 1.62 4.67 10.55
C ALA A 133 1.09 3.29 10.14
N TYR A 134 -0.07 3.24 9.47
CA TYR A 134 -0.65 2.02 8.93
C TYR A 134 0.30 1.29 7.96
N ALA A 135 1.18 2.01 7.29
CA ALA A 135 2.23 1.46 6.44
C ALA A 135 3.14 0.45 7.14
N ALA A 136 3.29 0.52 8.47
CA ALA A 136 4.10 -0.44 9.23
C ALA A 136 3.43 -1.80 9.44
N HIS A 137 2.14 -1.95 9.11
CA HIS A 137 1.38 -3.17 9.36
C HIS A 137 1.91 -4.37 8.56
N SER A 138 2.25 -4.14 7.31
CA SER A 138 2.84 -5.16 6.43
C SER A 138 3.47 -4.53 5.18
N PRO A 139 4.34 -5.26 4.44
CA PRO A 139 4.87 -4.79 3.16
C PRO A 139 3.80 -4.41 2.12
N PRO A 140 2.66 -5.13 1.96
CA PRO A 140 1.54 -4.68 1.12
C PRO A 140 0.96 -3.32 1.53
N GLU A 141 0.78 -3.08 2.84
CA GLU A 141 0.27 -1.80 3.34
C GLU A 141 1.28 -0.67 3.13
N PHE A 142 2.57 -0.95 3.32
CA PHE A 142 3.62 0.01 3.01
C PHE A 142 3.60 0.41 1.52
N PHE A 143 3.40 -0.56 0.63
CA PHE A 143 3.25 -0.30 -0.80
C PHE A 143 2.02 0.56 -1.10
N ALA A 144 0.86 0.21 -0.52
CA ALA A 144 -0.39 0.94 -0.75
C ALA A 144 -0.30 2.39 -0.25
N VAL A 145 0.18 2.62 0.98
CA VAL A 145 0.39 3.96 1.54
C VAL A 145 1.42 4.77 0.73
N ALA A 146 2.49 4.12 0.26
CA ALA A 146 3.46 4.80 -0.60
C ALA A 146 2.85 5.19 -1.96
N CYS A 147 1.95 4.37 -2.53
CA CYS A 147 1.18 4.72 -3.73
C CYS A 147 0.25 5.92 -3.48
N GLU A 148 -0.48 5.93 -2.35
CA GLU A 148 -1.28 7.09 -1.97
C GLU A 148 -0.45 8.37 -1.99
N ALA A 149 0.68 8.36 -1.27
CA ALA A 149 1.57 9.49 -1.16
C ALA A 149 2.17 9.91 -2.52
N HIS A 150 2.56 8.94 -3.34
CA HIS A 150 3.13 9.18 -4.67
C HIS A 150 2.16 9.88 -5.61
N PHE A 151 0.88 9.47 -5.62
CA PHE A 151 -0.12 10.04 -6.52
C PHE A 151 -0.84 11.28 -5.95
N SER A 152 -0.94 11.41 -4.63
CA SER A 152 -1.64 12.55 -3.99
C SER A 152 -0.71 13.71 -3.65
N ALA A 153 0.55 13.46 -3.31
CA ALA A 153 1.54 14.46 -2.91
C ALA A 153 2.93 14.15 -3.49
N PRO A 154 3.07 14.07 -4.84
CA PRO A 154 4.26 13.54 -5.51
C PRO A 154 5.55 14.27 -5.18
N GLU A 155 5.52 15.60 -5.10
CA GLU A 155 6.71 16.39 -4.78
C GLU A 155 7.24 16.12 -3.38
N ARG A 156 6.34 16.07 -2.39
CA ARG A 156 6.69 15.80 -1.00
C ARG A 156 7.18 14.36 -0.84
N PHE A 157 6.52 13.42 -1.52
CA PHE A 157 6.92 12.02 -1.50
C PHE A 157 8.31 11.83 -2.11
N ALA A 158 8.59 12.45 -3.26
CA ALA A 158 9.89 12.38 -3.91
C ALA A 158 11.02 13.01 -3.08
N GLN A 159 10.71 14.08 -2.32
CA GLN A 159 11.68 14.67 -1.39
C GLN A 159 11.96 13.76 -0.18
N ALA A 160 10.95 13.15 0.39
CA ALA A 160 11.08 12.31 1.58
C ALA A 160 11.61 10.89 1.25
N HIS A 161 11.22 10.34 0.09
CA HIS A 161 11.50 8.96 -0.31
C HIS A 161 11.92 8.88 -1.79
N PRO A 162 13.06 9.47 -2.18
CA PRO A 162 13.46 9.58 -3.60
C PRO A 162 13.61 8.23 -4.29
N ASP A 163 14.14 7.22 -3.61
CA ASP A 163 14.33 5.88 -4.16
C ASP A 163 13.00 5.17 -4.42
N LEU A 164 12.02 5.30 -3.49
CA LEU A 164 10.67 4.77 -3.67
C LEU A 164 9.95 5.49 -4.81
N ALA A 165 10.04 6.81 -4.87
CA ALA A 165 9.45 7.59 -5.95
C ALA A 165 10.01 7.19 -7.32
N ALA A 166 11.32 6.99 -7.43
CA ALA A 166 11.96 6.53 -8.67
C ALA A 166 11.48 5.13 -9.08
N THR A 167 11.30 4.20 -8.13
CA THR A 167 10.80 2.84 -8.43
C THR A 167 9.33 2.85 -8.82
N LEU A 168 8.47 3.65 -8.16
CA LEU A 168 7.06 3.79 -8.53
C LEU A 168 6.92 4.43 -9.91
N LYS A 169 7.69 5.48 -10.21
CA LYS A 169 7.74 6.07 -11.55
C LYS A 169 8.14 5.06 -12.62
N ALA A 170 9.14 4.23 -12.36
CA ALA A 170 9.56 3.17 -13.27
C ALA A 170 8.50 2.07 -13.45
N ALA A 171 7.71 1.78 -12.42
CA ALA A 171 6.66 0.77 -12.46
C ALA A 171 5.39 1.26 -13.18
N PHE A 172 4.96 2.50 -12.92
CA PHE A 172 3.69 3.05 -13.42
C PHE A 172 3.83 4.01 -14.60
N GLY A 173 5.04 4.44 -14.92
CA GLY A 173 5.29 5.38 -16.02
C GLY A 173 4.84 6.82 -15.74
N GLN A 174 4.56 7.19 -14.50
CA GLN A 174 4.06 8.49 -14.05
C GLN A 174 4.62 8.82 -12.67
N PRO A 175 4.44 10.04 -12.27
CA PRO A 175 4.40 11.38 -12.88
C PRO A 175 5.76 11.97 -13.10
#